data_15327e485abaa6910b120efd25174a00
#
_entry.id   15327e485abaa6910b120efd25174a00
#
_cell.length_a   1.000
_cell.length_b   1.000
_cell.length_c   1.000
_cell.angle_alpha   90.00
_cell.angle_beta   90.00
_cell.angle_gamma   90.00
#
_symmetry.space_group_name_H-M   'P 1'
#
loop_
_entity.id
_entity.type
_entity.pdbx_description
1 polymer ?
#
loop_
_entity_poly.entity_id
_entity_poly.type
_entity_poly.pdbx_seq_one_letter_code
_entity_poly.pdbx_strand_id
1 'polypeptide(L)'
;MKTSFTKQQLLHMIQENLTNIFFSENYLTFLKQLSFFHEESLENIILIFTQCPTATVVFTYKAWQIYHRIVRRGYSAISLLPNNRDSNQVRSVFDIKHTVCKEFIPTHTDIHVKQIHRILSSMLSKINIDSIIQIITDDTTLQIKHALQHYIYYLLHTSFPKYCTSEIEMKSILYCVCFYYGIDVSEYSFSSIALWAKQKTNHDLREALNVIRHIITFLIDTINYMYASHEYS
;
A
#
# COMPACT_ATOMS: atom_id res chain seq x y z
N MET A 1 -8.42 30.61 -9.05
CA MET A 1 -8.95 29.76 -7.99
C MET A 1 -9.11 28.38 -8.56
N LYS A 2 -8.41 27.37 -8.05
CA LYS A 2 -8.60 25.98 -8.51
C LYS A 2 -9.85 25.44 -7.84
N THR A 3 -10.79 24.95 -8.63
CA THR A 3 -12.06 24.33 -8.23
C THR A 3 -11.78 23.18 -7.26
N SER A 4 -12.22 23.33 -6.01
CA SER A 4 -12.26 22.20 -5.09
C SER A 4 -13.37 21.25 -5.56
N PHE A 5 -13.04 19.97 -5.71
CA PHE A 5 -14.05 18.94 -6.03
C PHE A 5 -15.08 18.83 -4.90
N THR A 6 -16.33 18.59 -5.27
CA THR A 6 -17.35 18.17 -4.31
C THR A 6 -17.20 16.68 -3.97
N LYS A 7 -17.78 16.23 -2.86
CA LYS A 7 -17.80 14.80 -2.49
C LYS A 7 -18.41 13.92 -3.61
N GLN A 8 -19.46 14.38 -4.27
CA GLN A 8 -20.09 13.65 -5.38
C GLN A 8 -19.16 13.53 -6.59
N GLN A 9 -18.43 14.59 -6.94
CA GLN A 9 -17.44 14.52 -8.02
C GLN A 9 -16.30 13.56 -7.71
N LEU A 10 -15.83 13.50 -6.44
CA LEU A 10 -14.82 12.54 -6.03
C LEU A 10 -15.32 11.10 -6.10
N LEU A 11 -16.56 10.83 -5.67
CA LEU A 11 -17.16 9.50 -5.80
C LEU A 11 -17.31 9.07 -7.26
N HIS A 12 -17.71 9.99 -8.14
CA HIS A 12 -17.75 9.73 -9.57
C HIS A 12 -16.36 9.43 -10.15
N MET A 13 -15.36 10.23 -9.79
CA MET A 13 -13.96 10.01 -10.20
C MET A 13 -13.45 8.62 -9.80
N ILE A 14 -13.78 8.14 -8.59
CA ILE A 14 -13.43 6.79 -8.14
C ILE A 14 -14.07 5.72 -9.03
N GLN A 15 -15.37 5.87 -9.36
CA GLN A 15 -16.08 4.91 -10.21
C GLN A 15 -15.51 4.84 -11.62
N GLU A 16 -15.21 5.98 -12.23
CA GLU A 16 -14.65 6.05 -13.58
C GLU A 16 -13.22 5.49 -13.66
N ASN A 17 -12.42 5.66 -12.60
CA ASN A 17 -11.01 5.28 -12.63
C ASN A 17 -10.71 3.91 -12.04
N LEU A 18 -11.69 3.22 -11.43
CA LEU A 18 -11.47 1.90 -10.85
C LEU A 18 -10.91 0.90 -11.88
N THR A 19 -11.49 0.83 -13.07
CA THR A 19 -11.06 -0.09 -14.12
C THR A 19 -9.73 0.30 -14.74
N ASN A 20 -9.38 1.60 -14.74
CA ASN A 20 -8.13 2.11 -15.28
C ASN A 20 -6.91 1.63 -14.47
N ILE A 21 -7.09 1.28 -13.19
CA ILE A 21 -6.04 0.71 -12.34
C ILE A 21 -5.49 -0.59 -12.92
N PHE A 22 -6.35 -1.41 -13.54
CA PHE A 22 -6.01 -2.76 -14.00
C PHE A 22 -5.39 -2.83 -15.40
N PHE A 23 -4.90 -1.74 -15.94
CA PHE A 23 -3.95 -1.76 -17.06
C PHE A 23 -2.54 -1.98 -16.51
N SER A 24 -1.71 -2.80 -17.19
CA SER A 24 -0.43 -3.29 -16.66
C SER A 24 0.48 -2.22 -16.06
N GLU A 25 0.68 -1.10 -16.75
CA GLU A 25 1.54 0.01 -16.29
C GLU A 25 0.91 0.75 -15.08
N ASN A 26 -0.40 0.95 -15.12
CA ASN A 26 -1.15 1.61 -14.06
C ASN A 26 -1.16 0.77 -12.78
N TYR A 27 -1.30 -0.56 -12.91
CA TYR A 27 -1.40 -1.46 -11.78
C TYR A 27 -0.14 -1.42 -10.91
N LEU A 28 1.04 -1.49 -11.49
CA LEU A 28 2.30 -1.37 -10.74
C LEU A 28 2.43 0.00 -10.05
N THR A 29 2.04 1.07 -10.72
CA THR A 29 2.03 2.41 -10.13
C THR A 29 1.03 2.51 -8.98
N PHE A 30 -0.15 1.90 -9.14
CA PHE A 30 -1.15 1.83 -8.08
C PHE A 30 -0.68 1.01 -6.87
N LEU A 31 -0.03 -0.14 -7.09
CA LEU A 31 0.52 -0.96 -6.01
C LEU A 31 1.60 -0.21 -5.20
N LYS A 32 2.44 0.58 -5.86
CA LYS A 32 3.40 1.45 -5.16
C LYS A 32 2.68 2.47 -4.27
N GLN A 33 1.63 3.09 -4.75
CA GLN A 33 0.84 4.02 -3.94
C GLN A 33 0.07 3.32 -2.82
N LEU A 34 -0.45 2.12 -3.08
CA LEU A 34 -1.09 1.30 -2.07
C LEU A 34 -0.11 0.98 -0.92
N SER A 35 1.16 0.74 -1.24
CA SER A 35 2.22 0.55 -0.23
C SER A 35 2.46 1.80 0.60
N PHE A 36 2.56 2.98 -0.03
CA PHE A 36 2.81 4.24 0.67
C PHE A 36 1.63 4.73 1.52
N PHE A 37 0.40 4.47 1.04
CA PHE A 37 -0.83 5.01 1.63
C PHE A 37 -1.74 3.93 2.22
N HIS A 38 -1.17 2.78 2.64
CA HIS A 38 -1.94 1.63 3.13
C HIS A 38 -2.89 1.95 4.31
N GLU A 39 -2.60 2.98 5.10
CA GLU A 39 -3.45 3.47 6.19
C GLU A 39 -4.69 4.25 5.70
N GLU A 40 -4.65 4.82 4.49
CA GLU A 40 -5.79 5.53 3.91
C GLU A 40 -6.87 4.55 3.44
N SER A 41 -8.10 5.04 3.28
CA SER A 41 -9.16 4.23 2.65
C SER A 41 -8.82 3.93 1.19
N LEU A 42 -9.32 2.80 0.66
CA LEU A 42 -9.13 2.45 -0.75
C LEU A 42 -9.59 3.57 -1.69
N GLU A 43 -10.71 4.20 -1.36
CA GLU A 43 -11.25 5.33 -2.11
C GLU A 43 -10.26 6.49 -2.18
N ASN A 44 -9.63 6.82 -1.07
CA ASN A 44 -8.62 7.88 -1.02
C ASN A 44 -7.35 7.50 -1.76
N ILE A 45 -6.92 6.24 -1.72
CA ILE A 45 -5.78 5.77 -2.51
C ILE A 45 -6.07 5.89 -4.01
N ILE A 46 -7.27 5.50 -4.45
CA ILE A 46 -7.71 5.69 -5.85
C ILE A 46 -7.71 7.16 -6.24
N LEU A 47 -8.17 8.05 -5.36
CA LEU A 47 -8.17 9.50 -5.60
C LEU A 47 -6.74 10.07 -5.68
N ILE A 48 -5.82 9.60 -4.83
CA ILE A 48 -4.40 10.00 -4.90
C ILE A 48 -3.82 9.52 -6.23
N PHE A 49 -4.01 8.25 -6.57
CA PHE A 49 -3.53 7.67 -7.82
C PHE A 49 -4.03 8.45 -9.05
N THR A 50 -5.32 8.77 -9.09
CA THR A 50 -5.93 9.47 -10.22
C THR A 50 -5.43 10.91 -10.35
N GLN A 51 -5.25 11.63 -9.24
CA GLN A 51 -4.88 13.05 -9.26
C GLN A 51 -3.36 13.28 -9.26
N CYS A 52 -2.58 12.36 -8.67
CA CYS A 52 -1.13 12.45 -8.57
C CYS A 52 -0.49 11.05 -8.53
N PRO A 53 -0.34 10.38 -9.68
CA PRO A 53 0.20 9.00 -9.76
C PRO A 53 1.61 8.83 -9.18
N THR A 54 2.35 9.93 -9.04
CA THR A 54 3.73 9.93 -8.52
C THR A 54 3.83 10.38 -7.06
N ALA A 55 2.71 10.54 -6.35
CA ALA A 55 2.70 10.93 -4.95
C ALA A 55 3.36 9.85 -4.08
N THR A 56 4.10 10.29 -3.06
CA THR A 56 4.79 9.41 -2.11
C THR A 56 4.48 9.73 -0.66
N VAL A 57 4.29 11.01 -0.31
CA VAL A 57 3.92 11.46 1.03
C VAL A 57 2.96 12.63 0.89
N VAL A 58 1.76 12.49 1.43
CA VAL A 58 0.74 13.53 1.35
C VAL A 58 0.30 14.01 2.71
N PHE A 59 0.29 15.33 2.90
CA PHE A 59 -0.24 15.97 4.11
C PHE A 59 -1.06 17.20 3.78
N THR A 60 -1.93 17.59 4.73
CA THR A 60 -2.63 18.87 4.63
C THR A 60 -1.66 20.03 4.69
N TYR A 61 -2.09 21.21 4.20
CA TYR A 61 -1.28 22.43 4.27
C TYR A 61 -0.79 22.73 5.71
N LYS A 62 -1.69 22.57 6.70
CA LYS A 62 -1.33 22.79 8.12
C LYS A 62 -0.31 21.77 8.64
N ALA A 63 -0.45 20.50 8.25
CA ALA A 63 0.51 19.47 8.64
C ALA A 63 1.89 19.74 8.03
N TRP A 64 1.96 20.17 6.77
CA TRP A 64 3.23 20.58 6.16
C TRP A 64 3.92 21.73 6.91
N GLN A 65 3.15 22.70 7.43
CA GLN A 65 3.70 23.78 8.26
C GLN A 65 4.34 23.27 9.56
N ILE A 66 3.75 22.24 10.20
CA ILE A 66 4.33 21.58 11.39
C ILE A 66 5.69 20.95 11.07
N TYR A 67 5.85 20.39 9.87
CA TYR A 67 7.12 19.87 9.37
C TYR A 67 8.03 20.96 8.77
N HIS A 68 7.77 22.24 9.03
CA HIS A 68 8.54 23.38 8.49
C HIS A 68 8.65 23.37 6.97
N ARG A 69 7.66 22.80 6.26
CA ARG A 69 7.59 22.76 4.81
C ARG A 69 6.54 23.72 4.27
N ILE A 70 6.86 24.35 3.14
CA ILE A 70 6.01 25.34 2.48
C ILE A 70 5.53 24.77 1.16
N VAL A 71 4.22 24.74 0.95
CA VAL A 71 3.63 24.36 -0.35
C VAL A 71 3.94 25.44 -1.37
N ARG A 72 4.55 25.08 -2.48
CA ARG A 72 4.91 26.00 -3.56
C ARG A 72 3.67 26.52 -4.28
N ARG A 73 3.71 27.78 -4.68
CA ARG A 73 2.65 28.38 -5.50
C ARG A 73 2.53 27.64 -6.84
N GLY A 74 1.30 27.52 -7.33
CA GLY A 74 1.03 26.90 -8.64
C GLY A 74 0.67 25.40 -8.57
N TYR A 75 0.98 24.70 -7.49
CA TYR A 75 0.56 23.31 -7.32
C TYR A 75 -0.89 23.20 -6.86
N SER A 76 -1.61 22.22 -7.42
CA SER A 76 -2.96 21.88 -7.01
C SER A 76 -2.95 20.98 -5.81
N ALA A 77 -3.92 21.14 -4.92
CA ALA A 77 -4.20 20.15 -3.90
C ALA A 77 -4.77 18.86 -4.53
N ILE A 78 -4.44 17.74 -3.93
CA ILE A 78 -5.11 16.45 -4.12
C ILE A 78 -6.34 16.49 -3.22
N SER A 79 -7.52 16.24 -3.78
CA SER A 79 -8.78 16.25 -3.05
C SER A 79 -9.16 14.84 -2.63
N LEU A 80 -9.39 14.65 -1.33
CA LEU A 80 -9.70 13.35 -0.72
C LEU A 80 -11.06 13.40 -0.03
N LEU A 81 -11.69 12.24 0.08
CA LEU A 81 -12.89 12.07 0.91
C LEU A 81 -12.55 12.34 2.38
N PRO A 82 -13.51 12.82 3.17
CA PRO A 82 -13.31 13.04 4.60
C PRO A 82 -13.09 11.71 5.35
N ASN A 83 -12.36 11.76 6.47
CA ASN A 83 -12.16 10.59 7.33
C ASN A 83 -13.48 10.18 8.02
N ASN A 84 -14.35 11.15 8.36
CA ASN A 84 -15.68 10.88 8.84
C ASN A 84 -16.67 10.80 7.69
N ARG A 85 -17.34 9.66 7.53
CA ARG A 85 -18.30 9.40 6.44
C ARG A 85 -19.48 10.38 6.42
N ASP A 86 -19.88 10.89 7.58
CA ASP A 86 -20.99 11.84 7.74
C ASP A 86 -20.60 13.27 7.35
N SER A 87 -19.31 13.55 7.25
CA SER A 87 -18.82 14.85 6.82
C SER A 87 -18.92 15.01 5.30
N ASN A 88 -19.31 16.21 4.86
CA ASN A 88 -19.23 16.60 3.45
C ASN A 88 -17.96 17.40 3.15
N GLN A 89 -17.11 17.63 4.14
CA GLN A 89 -15.92 18.47 3.99
C GLN A 89 -14.78 17.66 3.34
N VAL A 90 -14.52 17.94 2.07
CA VAL A 90 -13.40 17.38 1.32
C VAL A 90 -12.07 17.78 1.98
N ARG A 91 -11.16 16.82 2.12
CA ARG A 91 -9.79 17.06 2.59
C ARG A 91 -8.91 17.48 1.40
N SER A 92 -8.08 18.50 1.61
CA SER A 92 -7.08 18.95 0.63
C SER A 92 -5.69 18.60 1.16
N VAL A 93 -4.94 17.79 0.41
CA VAL A 93 -3.58 17.40 0.74
C VAL A 93 -2.62 17.75 -0.40
N PHE A 94 -1.34 17.83 -0.10
CA PHE A 94 -0.27 18.14 -1.06
C PHE A 94 0.83 17.09 -0.92
N ASP A 95 1.36 16.64 -2.05
CA ASP A 95 2.51 15.73 -2.05
C ASP A 95 3.79 16.45 -1.62
N ILE A 96 4.74 15.73 -1.05
CA ILE A 96 6.05 16.26 -0.63
C ILE A 96 6.78 16.97 -1.77
N LYS A 97 6.63 16.52 -3.02
CA LYS A 97 7.22 17.15 -4.21
C LYS A 97 6.63 18.51 -4.52
N HIS A 98 5.44 18.82 -4.00
CA HIS A 98 4.79 20.13 -4.09
C HIS A 98 5.30 21.10 -3.04
N THR A 99 6.21 20.69 -2.17
CA THR A 99 6.69 21.49 -1.04
C THR A 99 8.18 21.79 -1.14
N VAL A 100 8.64 22.75 -0.37
CA VAL A 100 10.05 23.07 -0.17
C VAL A 100 10.36 23.12 1.31
N CYS A 101 11.49 22.56 1.71
CA CYS A 101 12.04 22.64 3.06
C CYS A 101 13.56 22.48 3.01
N LYS A 102 14.23 22.90 4.08
CA LYS A 102 15.64 22.66 4.29
C LYS A 102 15.91 21.33 5.04
N GLU A 103 14.86 20.75 5.66
CA GLU A 103 14.98 19.55 6.48
C GLU A 103 14.45 18.32 5.76
N PHE A 104 15.10 17.18 5.99
CA PHE A 104 14.70 15.88 5.46
C PHE A 104 13.56 15.30 6.33
N ILE A 105 12.50 14.79 5.69
CA ILE A 105 11.48 13.99 6.37
C ILE A 105 11.73 12.53 6.00
N PRO A 106 11.99 11.67 7.00
CA PRO A 106 12.02 10.23 6.76
C PRO A 106 10.67 9.77 6.20
N THR A 107 10.69 9.10 5.06
CA THR A 107 9.45 8.66 4.39
C THR A 107 9.04 7.25 4.77
N HIS A 108 9.95 6.48 5.37
CA HIS A 108 9.74 5.09 5.77
C HIS A 108 10.55 4.75 7.01
N THR A 109 10.14 3.70 7.71
CA THR A 109 10.92 3.11 8.79
C THR A 109 12.11 2.39 8.17
N ASP A 110 13.32 2.84 8.45
CA ASP A 110 14.56 2.18 8.00
C ASP A 110 14.81 0.89 8.80
N ILE A 111 13.97 -0.14 8.55
CA ILE A 111 14.16 -1.46 9.14
C ILE A 111 15.15 -2.24 8.28
N HIS A 112 16.23 -2.71 8.90
CA HIS A 112 17.24 -3.48 8.20
C HIS A 112 16.67 -4.82 7.70
N VAL A 113 16.97 -5.24 6.49
CA VAL A 113 16.51 -6.49 5.85
C VAL A 113 16.67 -7.72 6.77
N LYS A 114 17.80 -7.82 7.50
CA LYS A 114 18.05 -8.88 8.49
C LYS A 114 17.05 -8.88 9.67
N GLN A 115 16.60 -7.72 10.09
CA GLN A 115 15.60 -7.60 11.17
C GLN A 115 14.21 -8.04 10.68
N ILE A 116 13.84 -7.69 9.44
CA ILE A 116 12.61 -8.17 8.81
C ILE A 116 12.60 -9.71 8.76
N HIS A 117 13.72 -10.32 8.37
CA HIS A 117 13.84 -11.78 8.35
C HIS A 117 13.60 -12.40 9.73
N ARG A 118 14.21 -11.86 10.80
CA ARG A 118 14.01 -12.34 12.18
C ARG A 118 12.55 -12.20 12.63
N ILE A 119 11.93 -11.05 12.37
CA ILE A 119 10.52 -10.80 12.69
C ILE A 119 9.62 -11.82 12.00
N LEU A 120 9.80 -12.04 10.70
CA LEU A 120 9.01 -13.01 9.95
C LEU A 120 9.23 -14.44 10.44
N SER A 121 10.46 -14.82 10.78
CA SER A 121 10.75 -16.13 11.39
C SER A 121 9.99 -16.30 12.71
N SER A 122 9.99 -15.28 13.57
CA SER A 122 9.22 -15.29 14.83
C SER A 122 7.70 -15.35 14.58
N MET A 123 7.18 -14.68 13.55
CA MET A 123 5.75 -14.75 13.18
C MET A 123 5.36 -16.16 12.70
N LEU A 124 6.20 -16.80 11.90
CA LEU A 124 5.95 -18.14 11.35
C LEU A 124 6.06 -19.22 12.41
N SER A 125 6.99 -19.11 13.38
CA SER A 125 7.09 -20.04 14.49
C SER A 125 5.83 -20.07 15.35
N LYS A 126 5.20 -18.92 15.56
CA LYS A 126 3.93 -18.83 16.32
C LYS A 126 2.75 -19.56 15.66
N ILE A 127 2.82 -19.85 14.38
CA ILE A 127 1.77 -20.57 13.61
C ILE A 127 2.17 -21.99 13.21
N ASN A 128 3.25 -22.54 13.82
CA ASN A 128 3.77 -23.89 13.58
C ASN A 128 4.12 -24.20 12.11
N ILE A 129 4.59 -23.22 11.36
CA ILE A 129 5.03 -23.37 9.96
C ILE A 129 6.57 -23.45 9.84
N ASP A 130 7.26 -23.70 10.94
CA ASP A 130 8.74 -23.71 11.02
C ASP A 130 9.42 -24.67 10.03
N SER A 131 8.76 -25.75 9.64
CA SER A 131 9.34 -26.75 8.73
C SER A 131 9.54 -26.26 7.28
N ILE A 132 8.98 -25.11 6.91
CA ILE A 132 8.99 -24.60 5.54
C ILE A 132 10.12 -23.57 5.31
N ILE A 133 10.68 -23.00 6.39
CA ILE A 133 11.69 -21.92 6.31
C ILE A 133 13.10 -22.43 6.05
N GLN A 134 13.37 -23.73 6.07
CA GLN A 134 14.65 -24.30 5.67
C GLN A 134 14.85 -24.23 4.15
N ILE A 135 14.70 -23.02 3.58
CA ILE A 135 15.18 -22.77 2.23
C ILE A 135 16.69 -22.63 2.34
N ILE A 136 17.39 -23.60 1.80
CA ILE A 136 18.85 -23.65 1.71
C ILE A 136 19.29 -22.59 0.68
N THR A 137 19.24 -21.32 1.07
CA THR A 137 19.78 -20.21 0.28
C THR A 137 20.44 -19.22 1.23
N ASP A 138 21.61 -18.75 0.84
CA ASP A 138 22.33 -17.69 1.57
C ASP A 138 21.75 -16.30 1.28
N ASP A 139 20.78 -16.19 0.35
CA ASP A 139 20.14 -14.93 -0.01
C ASP A 139 19.00 -14.59 0.97
N THR A 140 19.29 -13.68 1.89
CA THR A 140 18.33 -13.19 2.89
C THR A 140 17.09 -12.57 2.24
N THR A 141 17.22 -11.94 1.09
CA THR A 141 16.08 -11.32 0.36
C THR A 141 15.11 -12.38 -0.13
N LEU A 142 15.63 -13.47 -0.68
CA LEU A 142 14.82 -14.60 -1.14
C LEU A 142 14.14 -15.30 0.04
N GLN A 143 14.84 -15.48 1.16
CA GLN A 143 14.27 -16.04 2.40
C GLN A 143 13.09 -15.20 2.90
N ILE A 144 13.19 -13.87 2.89
CA ILE A 144 12.10 -12.96 3.28
C ILE A 144 10.90 -13.11 2.35
N LYS A 145 11.11 -13.14 1.05
CA LYS A 145 10.02 -13.28 0.06
C LYS A 145 9.26 -14.59 0.26
N HIS A 146 9.96 -15.69 0.48
CA HIS A 146 9.34 -16.98 0.77
C HIS A 146 8.59 -16.99 2.11
N ALA A 147 9.19 -16.45 3.16
CA ALA A 147 8.56 -16.34 4.46
C ALA A 147 7.26 -15.52 4.40
N LEU A 148 7.29 -14.36 3.72
CA LEU A 148 6.12 -13.53 3.47
C LEU A 148 5.06 -14.28 2.66
N GLN A 149 5.45 -14.98 1.60
CA GLN A 149 4.52 -15.75 0.77
C GLN A 149 3.75 -16.79 1.58
N HIS A 150 4.44 -17.54 2.43
CA HIS A 150 3.81 -18.54 3.31
C HIS A 150 2.90 -17.90 4.35
N TYR A 151 3.32 -16.79 4.94
CA TYR A 151 2.50 -16.08 5.91
C TYR A 151 1.26 -15.45 5.29
N ILE A 152 1.38 -14.86 4.10
CA ILE A 152 0.26 -14.35 3.33
C ILE A 152 -0.72 -15.47 2.98
N TYR A 153 -0.22 -16.61 2.51
CA TYR A 153 -1.04 -17.79 2.23
C TYR A 153 -1.83 -18.22 3.48
N TYR A 154 -1.16 -18.31 4.62
CA TYR A 154 -1.80 -18.64 5.90
C TYR A 154 -2.92 -17.64 6.25
N LEU A 155 -2.64 -16.33 6.20
CA LEU A 155 -3.63 -15.28 6.51
C LEU A 155 -4.86 -15.38 5.60
N LEU A 156 -4.64 -15.58 4.31
CA LEU A 156 -5.71 -15.67 3.33
C LEU A 156 -6.64 -16.86 3.61
N HIS A 157 -6.08 -18.01 3.97
CA HIS A 157 -6.87 -19.22 4.24
C HIS A 157 -7.55 -19.22 5.60
N THR A 158 -6.97 -18.57 6.61
CA THR A 158 -7.49 -18.57 7.98
C THR A 158 -8.41 -17.39 8.27
N SER A 159 -8.02 -16.20 7.86
CA SER A 159 -8.70 -14.96 8.23
C SER A 159 -9.64 -14.43 7.13
N PHE A 160 -9.41 -14.84 5.88
CA PHE A 160 -10.17 -14.38 4.73
C PHE A 160 -10.68 -15.52 3.82
N PRO A 161 -11.29 -16.59 4.35
CA PRO A 161 -11.62 -17.80 3.60
C PRO A 161 -12.65 -17.60 2.48
N LYS A 162 -13.41 -16.49 2.50
CA LYS A 162 -14.35 -16.14 1.44
C LYS A 162 -13.68 -15.62 0.16
N TYR A 163 -12.44 -15.17 0.27
CA TYR A 163 -11.68 -14.66 -0.85
C TYR A 163 -10.76 -15.78 -1.32
N CYS A 164 -11.24 -16.56 -2.28
CA CYS A 164 -10.41 -17.55 -2.98
C CYS A 164 -9.36 -16.76 -3.77
N THR A 165 -8.21 -16.63 -3.18
CA THR A 165 -7.16 -15.74 -3.62
C THR A 165 -6.50 -16.26 -4.85
N SER A 166 -6.58 -15.48 -5.90
CA SER A 166 -5.81 -15.73 -7.10
C SER A 166 -4.32 -15.46 -6.85
N GLU A 167 -3.47 -16.08 -7.64
CA GLU A 167 -2.03 -15.82 -7.65
C GLU A 167 -1.70 -14.34 -7.78
N ILE A 168 -2.53 -13.57 -8.49
CA ILE A 168 -2.37 -12.12 -8.69
C ILE A 168 -2.54 -11.35 -7.37
N GLU A 169 -3.52 -11.70 -6.54
CA GLU A 169 -3.73 -11.05 -5.24
C GLU A 169 -2.57 -11.32 -4.30
N MET A 170 -2.11 -12.57 -4.21
CA MET A 170 -0.92 -12.92 -3.43
C MET A 170 0.33 -12.16 -3.89
N LYS A 171 0.59 -12.16 -5.20
CA LYS A 171 1.71 -11.41 -5.77
C LYS A 171 1.62 -9.91 -5.50
N SER A 172 0.41 -9.34 -5.53
CA SER A 172 0.19 -7.93 -5.25
C SER A 172 0.52 -7.57 -3.80
N ILE A 173 0.08 -8.39 -2.83
CA ILE A 173 0.39 -8.20 -1.42
C ILE A 173 1.90 -8.31 -1.20
N LEU A 174 2.52 -9.36 -1.72
CA LEU A 174 3.96 -9.59 -1.59
C LEU A 174 4.78 -8.44 -2.20
N TYR A 175 4.39 -8.00 -3.41
CA TYR A 175 4.99 -6.83 -4.06
C TYR A 175 4.92 -5.59 -3.16
N CYS A 176 3.75 -5.26 -2.63
CA CYS A 176 3.55 -4.06 -1.83
C CYS A 176 4.37 -4.06 -0.53
N VAL A 177 4.40 -5.18 0.19
CA VAL A 177 5.16 -5.30 1.44
C VAL A 177 6.66 -5.23 1.16
N CYS A 178 7.16 -5.95 0.15
CA CYS A 178 8.56 -5.88 -0.26
C CYS A 178 8.95 -4.46 -0.68
N PHE A 179 8.11 -3.81 -1.50
CA PHE A 179 8.36 -2.44 -1.97
C PHE A 179 8.41 -1.44 -0.80
N TYR A 180 7.51 -1.57 0.18
CA TYR A 180 7.49 -0.70 1.36
C TYR A 180 8.80 -0.74 2.15
N TYR A 181 9.40 -1.92 2.29
CA TYR A 181 10.66 -2.12 3.01
C TYR A 181 11.91 -2.01 2.11
N GLY A 182 11.78 -1.54 0.88
CA GLY A 182 12.91 -1.38 -0.03
C GLY A 182 13.55 -2.70 -0.51
N ILE A 183 12.83 -3.81 -0.39
CA ILE A 183 13.25 -5.11 -0.92
C ILE A 183 13.02 -5.11 -2.42
N ASP A 184 13.97 -5.65 -3.19
CA ASP A 184 13.89 -5.67 -4.65
C ASP A 184 12.63 -6.39 -5.16
N VAL A 185 11.88 -5.73 -6.02
CA VAL A 185 10.64 -6.19 -6.63
C VAL A 185 10.67 -6.18 -8.16
N SER A 186 11.87 -6.04 -8.75
CA SER A 186 12.05 -5.92 -10.20
C SER A 186 11.58 -7.14 -11.00
N GLU A 187 11.55 -8.32 -10.37
CA GLU A 187 11.10 -9.58 -10.96
C GLU A 187 9.58 -9.70 -11.13
N TYR A 188 8.79 -8.85 -10.42
CA TYR A 188 7.34 -8.96 -10.44
C TYR A 188 6.75 -8.35 -11.70
N SER A 189 5.97 -9.14 -12.41
CA SER A 189 5.21 -8.74 -13.58
C SER A 189 3.72 -9.04 -13.40
N PHE A 190 2.89 -8.11 -13.85
CA PHE A 190 1.43 -8.20 -13.81
C PHE A 190 0.82 -8.12 -15.22
N SER A 191 1.46 -8.73 -16.21
CA SER A 191 1.00 -8.73 -17.60
C SER A 191 -0.40 -9.31 -17.80
N SER A 192 -0.82 -10.25 -16.95
CA SER A 192 -2.16 -10.88 -16.97
C SER A 192 -3.24 -10.09 -16.23
N ILE A 193 -2.90 -8.95 -15.60
CA ILE A 193 -3.85 -8.23 -14.71
C ILE A 193 -5.11 -7.76 -15.46
N ALA A 194 -4.98 -7.29 -16.69
CA ALA A 194 -6.12 -6.84 -17.47
C ALA A 194 -7.09 -7.97 -17.81
N LEU A 195 -6.56 -9.18 -18.07
CA LEU A 195 -7.39 -10.37 -18.33
C LEU A 195 -8.10 -10.83 -17.05
N TRP A 196 -7.38 -10.84 -15.93
CA TRP A 196 -7.94 -11.16 -14.62
C TRP A 196 -9.07 -10.19 -14.23
N ALA A 197 -8.90 -8.89 -14.48
CA ALA A 197 -9.90 -7.88 -14.17
C ALA A 197 -11.15 -7.98 -15.05
N LYS A 198 -11.00 -8.34 -16.33
CA LYS A 198 -12.15 -8.52 -17.26
C LYS A 198 -13.13 -9.61 -16.83
N GLN A 199 -12.70 -10.54 -16.00
CA GLN A 199 -13.54 -11.63 -15.47
C GLN A 199 -14.32 -11.24 -14.21
N LYS A 200 -14.17 -10.01 -13.73
CA LYS A 200 -14.73 -9.53 -12.47
C LYS A 200 -15.64 -8.32 -12.68
N THR A 201 -16.63 -8.21 -11.80
CA THR A 201 -17.44 -7.00 -11.72
C THR A 201 -16.67 -5.88 -11.00
N ASN A 202 -17.11 -4.63 -11.13
CA ASN A 202 -16.53 -3.51 -10.38
C ASN A 202 -16.62 -3.70 -8.86
N HIS A 203 -17.64 -4.41 -8.39
CA HIS A 203 -17.77 -4.79 -6.99
C HIS A 203 -16.64 -5.75 -6.58
N ASP A 204 -16.46 -6.84 -7.34
CA ASP A 204 -15.43 -7.84 -7.05
C ASP A 204 -14.02 -7.25 -7.11
N LEU A 205 -13.76 -6.35 -8.06
CA LEU A 205 -12.49 -5.64 -8.17
C LEU A 205 -12.21 -4.77 -6.93
N ARG A 206 -13.23 -4.05 -6.45
CA ARG A 206 -13.13 -3.22 -5.25
C ARG A 206 -12.88 -4.07 -4.01
N GLU A 207 -13.63 -5.18 -3.87
CA GLU A 207 -13.45 -6.12 -2.76
C GLU A 207 -12.04 -6.73 -2.76
N ALA A 208 -11.54 -7.18 -3.92
CA ALA A 208 -10.18 -7.71 -4.05
C ALA A 208 -9.12 -6.67 -3.62
N LEU A 209 -9.24 -5.42 -4.08
CA LEU A 209 -8.33 -4.34 -3.67
C LEU A 209 -8.43 -4.03 -2.17
N ASN A 210 -9.62 -4.10 -1.58
CA ASN A 210 -9.81 -3.92 -0.13
C ASN A 210 -9.11 -5.03 0.66
N VAL A 211 -9.25 -6.30 0.23
CA VAL A 211 -8.56 -7.42 0.88
C VAL A 211 -7.06 -7.26 0.80
N ILE A 212 -6.52 -6.97 -0.40
CA ILE A 212 -5.11 -6.70 -0.61
C ILE A 212 -4.64 -5.61 0.36
N ARG A 213 -5.33 -4.46 0.41
CA ARG A 213 -5.00 -3.34 1.30
C ARG A 213 -5.00 -3.75 2.77
N HIS A 214 -6.05 -4.44 3.24
CA HIS A 214 -6.15 -4.87 4.64
C HIS A 214 -4.99 -5.75 5.06
N ILE A 215 -4.60 -6.71 4.21
CA ILE A 215 -3.48 -7.62 4.52
C ILE A 215 -2.16 -6.86 4.51
N ILE A 216 -1.96 -5.94 3.56
CA ILE A 216 -0.76 -5.09 3.50
C ILE A 216 -0.65 -4.24 4.78
N THR A 217 -1.74 -3.55 5.17
CA THR A 217 -1.78 -2.75 6.40
C THR A 217 -1.45 -3.60 7.61
N PHE A 218 -2.12 -4.75 7.77
CA PHE A 218 -1.88 -5.66 8.88
C PHE A 218 -0.41 -6.13 8.95
N LEU A 219 0.19 -6.50 7.81
CA LEU A 219 1.58 -6.98 7.75
C LEU A 219 2.56 -5.86 8.10
N ILE A 220 2.39 -4.68 7.50
CA ILE A 220 3.28 -3.55 7.76
C ILE A 220 3.18 -3.12 9.23
N ASP A 221 1.96 -2.97 9.77
CA ASP A 221 1.74 -2.57 11.15
C ASP A 221 2.32 -3.61 12.13
N THR A 222 2.12 -4.91 11.85
CA THR A 222 2.67 -5.99 12.68
C THR A 222 4.19 -5.98 12.68
N ILE A 223 4.83 -5.88 11.52
CA ILE A 223 6.29 -5.83 11.40
C ILE A 223 6.86 -4.59 12.10
N ASN A 224 6.24 -3.43 11.90
CA ASN A 224 6.66 -2.18 12.53
C ASN A 224 6.50 -2.24 14.08
N TYR A 225 5.38 -2.82 14.55
CA TYR A 225 5.15 -3.02 15.99
C TYR A 225 6.20 -3.94 16.61
N MET A 226 6.44 -5.11 16.02
CA MET A 226 7.45 -6.06 16.49
C MET A 226 8.85 -5.46 16.47
N TYR A 227 9.16 -4.67 15.46
CA TYR A 227 10.43 -3.93 15.39
C TYR A 227 10.57 -2.94 16.55
N ALA A 228 9.54 -2.15 16.82
CA ALA A 228 9.55 -1.13 17.87
C ALA A 228 9.58 -1.74 19.29
N SER A 229 8.89 -2.87 19.49
CA SER A 229 8.82 -3.57 20.79
C SER A 229 10.01 -4.50 21.06
N HIS A 230 10.86 -4.75 20.09
CA HIS A 230 11.95 -5.74 20.15
C HIS A 230 11.49 -7.17 20.46
N GLU A 231 10.23 -7.50 20.16
CA GLU A 231 9.61 -8.82 20.41
C GLU A 231 10.14 -9.97 19.51
N TYR A 232 11.18 -9.72 18.74
CA TYR A 232 11.83 -10.69 17.85
C TYR A 232 13.20 -11.16 18.37
N SER A 233 13.54 -10.85 19.61
CA SER A 233 14.83 -11.18 20.26
C SER A 233 14.90 -12.64 20.67
#